data_ae167a493bf18344e94372b9afd90651
#
_entry.id   ae167a493bf18344e94372b9afd90651
#
_cell.length_a   1.000
_cell.length_b   1.000
_cell.length_c   1.000
_cell.angle_alpha   90.00
_cell.angle_beta   90.00
_cell.angle_gamma   90.00
#
_symmetry.space_group_name_H-M   'P 1'
#
loop_
_entity.id
_entity.type
_entity.pdbx_description
1 polymer ?
#
loop_
_entity_poly.entity_id
_entity_poly.type
_entity_poly.pdbx_seq_one_letter_code
_entity_poly.pdbx_strand_id
1 'polypeptide(L)'
;MHRKTGGWRRLLAVAVVCVGCSLMSVAARAAEPITIGFGMALTGGLAAAGKSALLAMQIWRDTVNAKGGLLGRPVKLVFYDDQSNPATVPEIYTKLVDVDKVDLIVSGYGTNLIAPAMPIAISHDRLFLGLFGLAVNSEFHYPKYFSMLPAGPDPKHAFSEPFFKVALAADPKPKTLALLAEDAEFPKNASEGVRDLAKQNGIKIVYDRTYPPGTPDFTPIVHAIQATNPDMVFVASYPPGSVGMLRAATESGLKTRFFGGGMVGLQYTSVKEQFGPKLNGVVDYDWWIPAPTMQFPGILDFLKNYQAKAPAVGVDPLGWYLPPFAYANLQVLGDAVEATKSLDQDKLADYIHSHPFKTIVGDISFGSDGEWSKARVLEIQWQGIKSNSLDQFKDTKIEPILDPPEYKTGTVIAPYNGGAGG
;
A
#
# COMPACT_ATOMS: atom_id res chain seq x y z
N MET A 1 31.65 84.48 73.17
CA MET A 1 30.61 83.70 73.93
C MET A 1 29.94 82.67 72.98
N HIS A 2 30.00 81.42 73.35
CA HIS A 2 29.32 80.23 72.82
C HIS A 2 29.57 79.79 71.36
N ARG A 3 30.38 78.79 71.15
CA ARG A 3 30.15 77.33 71.10
C ARG A 3 28.98 76.91 70.26
N LYS A 4 29.30 76.05 69.23
CA LYS A 4 28.80 74.69 69.05
C LYS A 4 29.31 74.16 67.72
N THR A 5 30.14 73.16 67.72
CA THR A 5 29.88 71.68 67.57
C THR A 5 28.91 71.43 66.43
N GLY A 6 29.21 70.72 65.40
CA GLY A 6 29.87 69.51 65.15
C GLY A 6 28.91 68.68 64.34
N GLY A 7 29.31 67.88 63.50
CA GLY A 7 28.43 66.89 62.89
C GLY A 7 28.89 66.39 61.52
N TRP A 8 29.89 65.58 61.54
CA TRP A 8 30.25 64.81 60.34
C TRP A 8 29.24 63.73 60.11
N ARG A 9 28.51 63.85 59.03
CA ARG A 9 27.74 62.72 58.49
C ARG A 9 28.51 62.09 57.30
N ARG A 10 29.03 60.91 57.55
CA ARG A 10 29.60 60.07 56.53
C ARG A 10 28.46 59.56 55.65
N LEU A 11 28.46 59.91 54.38
CA LEU A 11 27.68 59.34 53.31
C LEU A 11 28.39 58.09 52.81
N LEU A 12 27.89 56.90 53.19
CA LEU A 12 28.23 55.63 52.59
C LEU A 12 27.55 55.58 51.22
N ALA A 13 28.32 55.65 50.13
CA ALA A 13 27.86 55.32 48.82
C ALA A 13 27.79 53.81 48.65
N VAL A 14 26.55 53.24 48.60
CA VAL A 14 26.30 51.84 48.24
C VAL A 14 26.31 51.79 46.70
N ALA A 15 27.39 51.26 46.14
CA ALA A 15 27.43 50.91 44.71
C ALA A 15 26.62 49.62 44.49
N VAL A 16 25.41 49.75 43.97
CA VAL A 16 24.61 48.62 43.47
C VAL A 16 25.18 48.21 42.13
N VAL A 17 25.96 47.13 42.12
CA VAL A 17 26.37 46.45 40.88
C VAL A 17 25.18 45.68 40.32
N CYS A 18 24.47 46.26 39.37
CA CYS A 18 23.50 45.58 38.55
C CYS A 18 24.24 44.62 37.61
N VAL A 19 24.42 43.36 38.02
CA VAL A 19 24.79 42.28 37.11
C VAL A 19 23.58 42.02 36.24
N GLY A 20 23.54 42.65 35.08
CA GLY A 20 22.57 42.35 34.02
C GLY A 20 22.87 40.96 33.49
N CYS A 21 22.15 39.93 33.97
CA CYS A 21 22.03 38.64 33.28
C CYS A 21 21.33 38.91 31.94
N SER A 22 22.10 39.17 30.91
CA SER A 22 21.64 39.08 29.52
C SER A 22 21.34 37.62 29.23
N LEU A 23 20.10 37.18 29.50
CA LEU A 23 19.54 35.99 28.95
C LEU A 23 19.53 36.19 27.42
N MET A 24 20.62 35.82 26.75
CA MET A 24 20.59 35.54 25.33
C MET A 24 19.62 34.37 25.14
N SER A 25 18.38 34.71 24.85
CA SER A 25 17.44 33.75 24.24
C SER A 25 18.08 33.33 22.93
N VAL A 26 18.84 32.26 22.96
CA VAL A 26 19.18 31.53 21.74
C VAL A 26 17.83 31.09 21.22
N ALA A 27 17.27 31.86 20.31
CA ALA A 27 16.15 31.40 19.52
C ALA A 27 16.63 30.08 18.90
N ALA A 28 16.18 28.97 19.45
CA ALA A 28 16.43 27.65 18.87
C ALA A 28 15.89 27.74 17.44
N ARG A 29 16.80 27.92 16.47
CA ARG A 29 16.43 27.84 15.06
C ARG A 29 15.78 26.49 14.90
N ALA A 30 14.49 26.48 14.57
CA ALA A 30 13.78 25.24 14.33
C ALA A 30 14.63 24.43 13.33
N ALA A 31 14.98 23.21 13.72
CA ALA A 31 15.79 22.36 12.85
C ALA A 31 15.10 22.22 11.50
N GLU A 32 15.86 22.33 10.42
CA GLU A 32 15.33 22.13 9.06
C GLU A 32 14.63 20.77 8.99
N PRO A 33 13.41 20.69 8.43
CA PRO A 33 12.67 19.44 8.38
C PRO A 33 13.41 18.37 7.57
N ILE A 34 13.20 17.10 7.92
CA ILE A 34 13.53 15.99 7.04
C ILE A 34 12.41 15.89 6.01
N THR A 35 12.77 15.96 4.73
CA THR A 35 11.82 15.96 3.62
C THR A 35 11.76 14.57 2.98
N ILE A 36 10.53 14.02 2.85
CA ILE A 36 10.26 12.76 2.16
C ILE A 36 9.42 13.06 0.92
N GLY A 37 9.96 12.75 -0.26
CA GLY A 37 9.34 13.03 -1.56
C GLY A 37 8.70 11.80 -2.21
N PHE A 38 7.57 11.99 -2.92
CA PHE A 38 6.92 10.94 -3.70
C PHE A 38 5.92 11.49 -4.73
N GLY A 39 5.70 10.73 -5.81
CA GLY A 39 4.49 10.86 -6.65
C GLY A 39 3.34 10.10 -6.00
N MET A 40 2.10 10.52 -6.21
CA MET A 40 0.92 9.79 -5.71
C MET A 40 -0.26 10.01 -6.65
N ALA A 41 -1.00 8.95 -6.94
CA ALA A 41 -2.22 9.01 -7.73
C ALA A 41 -3.34 9.74 -6.96
N LEU A 42 -3.47 11.04 -7.17
CA LEU A 42 -4.53 11.86 -6.54
C LEU A 42 -5.69 12.10 -7.50
N THR A 43 -5.48 11.89 -8.80
CA THR A 43 -6.49 11.88 -9.85
C THR A 43 -6.34 10.64 -10.75
N GLY A 44 -7.31 10.37 -11.63
CA GLY A 44 -7.29 9.21 -12.50
C GLY A 44 -7.76 7.90 -11.87
N GLY A 45 -7.49 6.77 -12.52
CA GLY A 45 -8.06 5.45 -12.18
C GLY A 45 -7.62 4.87 -10.83
N LEU A 46 -6.49 5.30 -10.28
CA LEU A 46 -5.94 4.86 -8.99
C LEU A 46 -6.18 5.86 -7.86
N ALA A 47 -6.90 6.96 -8.11
CA ALA A 47 -7.05 8.06 -7.13
C ALA A 47 -7.71 7.63 -5.81
N ALA A 48 -8.63 6.68 -5.82
CA ALA A 48 -9.27 6.20 -4.60
C ALA A 48 -8.26 5.61 -3.62
N ALA A 49 -7.35 4.77 -4.13
CA ALA A 49 -6.27 4.19 -3.33
C ALA A 49 -5.20 5.24 -2.97
N GLY A 50 -4.75 6.03 -3.95
CA GLY A 50 -3.68 7.03 -3.72
C GLY A 50 -4.05 8.07 -2.67
N LYS A 51 -5.27 8.59 -2.69
CA LYS A 51 -5.76 9.53 -1.65
C LYS A 51 -5.83 8.87 -0.28
N SER A 52 -6.28 7.60 -0.22
CA SER A 52 -6.34 6.83 1.03
C SER A 52 -4.93 6.58 1.60
N ALA A 53 -3.97 6.24 0.73
CA ALA A 53 -2.57 6.09 1.11
C ALA A 53 -1.97 7.41 1.62
N LEU A 54 -2.23 8.52 0.93
CA LEU A 54 -1.75 9.85 1.34
C LEU A 54 -2.24 10.21 2.76
N LEU A 55 -3.52 9.96 3.08
CA LEU A 55 -4.02 10.17 4.43
C LEU A 55 -3.25 9.34 5.47
N ALA A 56 -2.97 8.07 5.17
CA ALA A 56 -2.20 7.21 6.07
C ALA A 56 -0.77 7.70 6.28
N MET A 57 -0.10 8.14 5.20
CA MET A 57 1.24 8.73 5.27
C MET A 57 1.24 10.04 6.09
N GLN A 58 0.21 10.86 5.95
CA GLN A 58 0.04 12.07 6.75
C GLN A 58 -0.18 11.76 8.23
N ILE A 59 -0.96 10.72 8.55
CA ILE A 59 -1.17 10.24 9.93
C ILE A 59 0.16 9.79 10.54
N TRP A 60 0.99 9.05 9.79
CA TRP A 60 2.32 8.66 10.25
C TRP A 60 3.19 9.89 10.53
N ARG A 61 3.29 10.83 9.58
CA ARG A 61 4.04 12.09 9.75
C ARG A 61 3.60 12.84 11.00
N ASP A 62 2.31 13.00 11.21
CA ASP A 62 1.77 13.73 12.36
C ASP A 62 2.10 13.01 13.67
N THR A 63 2.04 11.67 13.66
CA THR A 63 2.39 10.82 14.82
C THR A 63 3.87 10.96 15.17
N VAL A 64 4.76 10.95 14.18
CA VAL A 64 6.19 11.11 14.38
C VAL A 64 6.53 12.53 14.84
N ASN A 65 5.94 13.54 14.22
CA ASN A 65 6.17 14.95 14.58
C ASN A 65 5.68 15.27 16.00
N ALA A 66 4.57 14.68 16.42
CA ALA A 66 4.09 14.84 17.81
C ALA A 66 5.06 14.25 18.86
N LYS A 67 5.96 13.33 18.44
CA LYS A 67 7.01 12.75 19.26
C LYS A 67 8.39 13.43 19.13
N GLY A 68 8.45 14.56 18.39
CA GLY A 68 9.70 15.31 18.19
C GLY A 68 10.35 15.12 16.81
N GLY A 69 9.69 14.42 15.89
CA GLY A 69 10.19 14.18 14.54
C GLY A 69 11.17 13.02 14.44
N LEU A 70 11.95 12.97 13.37
CA LEU A 70 13.07 12.05 13.18
C LEU A 70 14.38 12.76 13.47
N LEU A 71 15.27 12.15 14.22
CA LEU A 71 16.55 12.74 14.64
C LEU A 71 16.38 14.14 15.30
N GLY A 72 15.24 14.36 15.97
CA GLY A 72 14.91 15.66 16.56
C GLY A 72 14.50 16.74 15.53
N ARG A 73 14.24 16.37 14.29
CA ARG A 73 13.83 17.26 13.19
C ARG A 73 12.40 16.92 12.76
N PRO A 74 11.52 17.91 12.50
CA PRO A 74 10.20 17.64 11.99
C PRO A 74 10.27 16.96 10.61
N VAL A 75 9.31 16.09 10.32
CA VAL A 75 9.16 15.45 9.00
C VAL A 75 8.19 16.27 8.16
N LYS A 76 8.53 16.50 6.89
CA LYS A 76 7.68 17.11 5.87
C LYS A 76 7.53 16.19 4.68
N LEU A 77 6.29 15.94 4.25
CA LEU A 77 5.99 15.23 3.02
C LEU A 77 5.92 16.22 1.85
N VAL A 78 6.60 15.90 0.75
CA VAL A 78 6.59 16.65 -0.51
C VAL A 78 6.06 15.71 -1.58
N PHE A 79 4.90 16.02 -2.17
CA PHE A 79 4.27 15.09 -3.11
C PHE A 79 3.61 15.81 -4.27
N TYR A 80 3.49 15.10 -5.39
CA TYR A 80 2.87 15.56 -6.62
C TYR A 80 1.85 14.53 -7.12
N ASP A 81 0.78 15.02 -7.77
CA ASP A 81 -0.20 14.16 -8.42
C ASP A 81 0.41 13.57 -9.70
N ASP A 82 0.55 12.26 -9.75
CA ASP A 82 1.00 11.54 -10.96
C ASP A 82 -0.14 11.26 -11.94
N GLN A 83 -1.39 11.65 -11.57
CA GLN A 83 -2.59 11.52 -12.38
C GLN A 83 -2.90 10.06 -12.79
N SER A 84 -2.38 9.08 -12.06
CA SER A 84 -2.41 7.65 -12.43
C SER A 84 -1.76 7.38 -13.80
N ASN A 85 -0.84 8.23 -14.22
CA ASN A 85 -0.19 8.18 -15.53
C ASN A 85 1.31 7.86 -15.39
N PRO A 86 1.77 6.69 -15.87
CA PRO A 86 3.17 6.31 -15.81
C PRO A 86 4.13 7.32 -16.49
N ALA A 87 3.66 8.01 -17.54
CA ALA A 87 4.49 8.95 -18.29
C ALA A 87 4.87 10.22 -17.52
N THR A 88 4.11 10.60 -16.48
CA THR A 88 4.40 11.79 -15.65
C THR A 88 5.40 11.50 -14.52
N VAL A 89 5.56 10.22 -14.16
CA VAL A 89 6.34 9.80 -12.99
C VAL A 89 7.82 10.19 -13.07
N PRO A 90 8.55 9.99 -14.18
CA PRO A 90 9.97 10.36 -14.26
C PRO A 90 10.21 11.85 -14.00
N GLU A 91 9.36 12.73 -14.56
CA GLU A 91 9.46 14.17 -14.34
C GLU A 91 9.23 14.54 -12.86
N ILE A 92 8.25 13.92 -12.21
CA ILE A 92 7.95 14.12 -10.79
C ILE A 92 9.17 13.76 -9.94
N TYR A 93 9.78 12.58 -10.15
CA TYR A 93 10.93 12.16 -9.33
C TYR A 93 12.19 12.95 -9.63
N THR A 94 12.42 13.36 -10.88
CA THR A 94 13.48 14.31 -11.24
C THR A 94 13.29 15.62 -10.49
N LYS A 95 12.07 16.16 -10.48
CA LYS A 95 11.76 17.40 -9.74
C LYS A 95 12.00 17.25 -8.25
N LEU A 96 11.55 16.16 -7.63
CA LEU A 96 11.74 15.89 -6.21
C LEU A 96 13.23 15.86 -5.81
N VAL A 97 14.07 15.25 -6.65
CA VAL A 97 15.50 15.05 -6.35
C VAL A 97 16.32 16.28 -6.75
N ASP A 98 16.12 16.83 -7.94
CA ASP A 98 16.99 17.88 -8.49
C ASP A 98 16.57 19.29 -8.13
N VAL A 99 15.26 19.54 -8.00
CA VAL A 99 14.70 20.88 -7.74
C VAL A 99 14.35 21.05 -6.28
N ASP A 100 13.50 20.16 -5.74
CA ASP A 100 13.05 20.22 -4.35
C ASP A 100 14.12 19.71 -3.37
N LYS A 101 15.08 18.92 -3.86
CA LYS A 101 16.23 18.37 -3.11
C LYS A 101 15.78 17.66 -1.83
N VAL A 102 14.74 16.82 -1.95
CA VAL A 102 14.24 16.08 -0.81
C VAL A 102 15.31 15.13 -0.25
N ASP A 103 15.31 14.95 1.08
CA ASP A 103 16.29 14.10 1.77
C ASP A 103 16.11 12.62 1.41
N LEU A 104 14.86 12.16 1.34
CA LEU A 104 14.49 10.78 1.10
C LEU A 104 13.37 10.71 0.07
N ILE A 105 13.29 9.59 -0.66
CA ILE A 105 12.19 9.32 -1.58
C ILE A 105 11.54 7.98 -1.25
N VAL A 106 10.21 7.91 -1.43
CA VAL A 106 9.45 6.67 -1.46
C VAL A 106 8.56 6.66 -2.69
N SER A 107 7.94 5.54 -3.02
CA SER A 107 7.02 5.51 -4.15
C SER A 107 5.61 5.98 -3.79
N GLY A 108 4.84 6.31 -4.83
CA GLY A 108 3.38 6.23 -4.80
C GLY A 108 2.91 4.79 -4.91
N TYR A 109 1.68 4.62 -5.37
CA TYR A 109 0.98 3.33 -5.35
C TYR A 109 0.95 2.66 -6.73
N GLY A 110 1.36 1.40 -6.76
CA GLY A 110 1.11 0.50 -7.89
C GLY A 110 2.30 0.33 -8.85
N THR A 111 2.44 -0.88 -9.38
CA THR A 111 3.58 -1.32 -10.18
C THR A 111 3.91 -0.38 -11.33
N ASN A 112 2.90 0.01 -12.11
CA ASN A 112 3.07 0.89 -13.28
C ASN A 112 3.38 2.36 -12.94
N LEU A 113 3.31 2.77 -11.67
CA LEU A 113 3.74 4.08 -11.18
C LEU A 113 5.06 4.00 -10.40
N ILE A 114 5.46 2.80 -9.96
CA ILE A 114 6.75 2.57 -9.30
C ILE A 114 7.85 2.31 -10.31
N ALA A 115 7.61 1.44 -11.29
CA ALA A 115 8.62 1.06 -12.29
C ALA A 115 9.22 2.26 -13.05
N PRO A 116 8.45 3.26 -13.51
CA PRO A 116 9.01 4.44 -14.17
C PRO A 116 9.83 5.37 -13.26
N ALA A 117 9.68 5.28 -11.93
CA ALA A 117 10.48 6.04 -10.97
C ALA A 117 11.87 5.40 -10.73
N MET A 118 12.00 4.10 -10.97
CA MET A 118 13.24 3.35 -10.68
C MET A 118 14.48 3.92 -11.38
N PRO A 119 14.46 4.25 -12.70
CA PRO A 119 15.62 4.85 -13.34
C PRO A 119 16.11 6.13 -12.68
N ILE A 120 15.20 6.96 -12.15
CA ILE A 120 15.56 8.20 -11.46
C ILE A 120 16.16 7.88 -10.08
N ALA A 121 15.55 6.98 -9.33
CA ALA A 121 16.09 6.54 -8.04
C ALA A 121 17.49 5.93 -8.19
N ILE A 122 17.70 5.09 -9.20
CA ILE A 122 18.99 4.45 -9.52
C ILE A 122 20.04 5.48 -9.93
N SER A 123 19.73 6.37 -10.87
CA SER A 123 20.69 7.35 -11.37
C SER A 123 21.15 8.37 -10.32
N HIS A 124 20.35 8.58 -9.28
CA HIS A 124 20.67 9.45 -8.14
C HIS A 124 21.08 8.67 -6.88
N ASP A 125 21.27 7.37 -7.01
CA ASP A 125 21.73 6.48 -5.93
C ASP A 125 20.87 6.55 -4.66
N ARG A 126 19.53 6.63 -4.82
CA ARG A 126 18.57 6.83 -3.74
C ARG A 126 17.99 5.53 -3.22
N LEU A 127 17.88 5.40 -1.90
CA LEU A 127 17.00 4.42 -1.27
C LEU A 127 15.56 4.64 -1.77
N PHE A 128 14.85 3.54 -2.13
CA PHE A 128 13.52 3.63 -2.68
C PHE A 128 12.60 2.53 -2.16
N LEU A 129 11.63 2.88 -1.32
CA LEU A 129 10.62 1.95 -0.82
C LEU A 129 9.40 1.99 -1.73
N GLY A 130 9.03 0.83 -2.27
CA GLY A 130 7.94 0.66 -3.23
C GLY A 130 6.62 0.27 -2.56
N LEU A 131 5.57 1.10 -2.69
CA LEU A 131 4.24 0.82 -2.15
C LEU A 131 3.40 0.00 -3.13
N PHE A 132 3.38 -1.32 -2.95
CA PHE A 132 2.67 -2.29 -3.78
C PHE A 132 3.15 -2.34 -5.24
N GLY A 133 4.45 -2.64 -5.41
CA GLY A 133 5.07 -2.94 -6.69
C GLY A 133 5.26 -4.44 -6.87
N LEU A 134 4.50 -5.09 -7.75
CA LEU A 134 4.67 -6.51 -8.02
C LEU A 134 5.90 -6.75 -8.92
N ALA A 135 6.93 -7.37 -8.36
CA ALA A 135 8.15 -7.76 -9.08
C ALA A 135 8.90 -6.62 -9.79
N VAL A 136 8.77 -5.38 -9.32
CA VAL A 136 9.44 -4.22 -9.94
C VAL A 136 10.94 -4.44 -9.99
N ASN A 137 11.54 -4.89 -8.89
CA ASN A 137 12.99 -5.03 -8.81
C ASN A 137 13.55 -6.25 -9.56
N SER A 138 12.72 -7.14 -10.05
CA SER A 138 13.17 -8.29 -10.85
C SER A 138 13.81 -7.89 -12.19
N GLU A 139 13.54 -6.68 -12.69
CA GLU A 139 14.14 -6.13 -13.91
C GLU A 139 15.33 -5.22 -13.60
N PHE A 140 15.29 -4.48 -12.50
CA PHE A 140 16.30 -3.47 -12.17
C PHE A 140 17.44 -4.01 -11.31
N HIS A 141 17.20 -5.03 -10.49
CA HIS A 141 18.18 -5.60 -9.54
C HIS A 141 18.87 -4.53 -8.68
N TYR A 142 18.11 -3.51 -8.28
CA TYR A 142 18.63 -2.36 -7.54
C TYR A 142 18.73 -2.67 -6.04
N PRO A 143 19.91 -2.63 -5.43
CA PRO A 143 20.10 -3.07 -4.04
C PRO A 143 19.51 -2.12 -2.99
N LYS A 144 19.10 -0.90 -3.38
CA LYS A 144 18.47 0.08 -2.49
C LYS A 144 16.95 0.18 -2.70
N TYR A 145 16.36 -0.77 -3.43
CA TYR A 145 14.91 -0.91 -3.55
C TYR A 145 14.37 -1.89 -2.51
N PHE A 146 13.24 -1.54 -1.89
CA PHE A 146 12.53 -2.41 -0.95
C PHE A 146 11.04 -2.36 -1.22
N SER A 147 10.43 -3.51 -1.45
CA SER A 147 9.01 -3.65 -1.76
C SER A 147 8.18 -3.76 -0.49
N MET A 148 7.13 -2.96 -0.38
CA MET A 148 6.13 -3.11 0.70
C MET A 148 4.98 -4.04 0.31
N LEU A 149 5.06 -4.67 -0.87
CA LEU A 149 4.13 -5.72 -1.25
C LEU A 149 4.53 -7.04 -0.56
N PRO A 150 3.66 -7.68 0.22
CA PRO A 150 4.02 -8.90 0.94
C PRO A 150 3.98 -10.16 0.06
N ALA A 151 4.59 -10.09 -1.14
CA ALA A 151 4.59 -11.18 -2.11
C ALA A 151 5.79 -12.14 -1.98
N GLY A 152 6.78 -11.81 -1.12
CA GLY A 152 7.94 -12.70 -0.90
C GLY A 152 8.95 -12.71 -2.03
N PRO A 153 9.94 -13.63 -1.98
CA PRO A 153 11.11 -13.61 -2.88
C PRO A 153 10.81 -14.03 -4.32
N ASP A 154 9.64 -14.63 -4.58
CA ASP A 154 9.16 -14.93 -5.94
C ASP A 154 7.79 -14.25 -6.15
N PRO A 155 7.77 -12.92 -6.31
CA PRO A 155 6.52 -12.17 -6.21
C PRO A 155 5.51 -12.48 -7.31
N LYS A 156 5.95 -12.80 -8.55
CA LYS A 156 5.03 -13.14 -9.65
C LYS A 156 4.28 -14.43 -9.38
N HIS A 157 4.98 -15.44 -8.90
CA HIS A 157 4.41 -16.74 -8.55
C HIS A 157 3.57 -16.65 -7.29
N ALA A 158 4.13 -16.08 -6.22
CA ALA A 158 3.50 -16.00 -4.91
C ALA A 158 2.21 -15.16 -4.90
N PHE A 159 2.09 -14.15 -5.77
CA PHE A 159 0.87 -13.36 -5.92
C PHE A 159 -0.33 -14.23 -6.36
N SER A 160 -0.10 -15.12 -7.31
CA SER A 160 -1.19 -15.91 -7.94
C SER A 160 -1.37 -17.30 -7.32
N GLU A 161 -0.38 -17.79 -6.55
CA GLU A 161 -0.37 -19.13 -5.98
C GLU A 161 -1.57 -19.41 -5.05
N PRO A 162 -2.02 -18.48 -4.16
CA PRO A 162 -3.15 -18.73 -3.28
C PRO A 162 -4.46 -19.01 -4.02
N PHE A 163 -4.72 -18.33 -5.14
CA PHE A 163 -5.88 -18.63 -6.00
C PHE A 163 -5.85 -20.09 -6.50
N PHE A 164 -4.68 -20.57 -6.96
CA PHE A 164 -4.52 -21.95 -7.37
C PHE A 164 -4.67 -22.93 -6.21
N LYS A 165 -4.09 -22.63 -5.03
CA LYS A 165 -4.24 -23.47 -3.83
C LYS A 165 -5.70 -23.66 -3.46
N VAL A 166 -6.46 -22.58 -3.42
CA VAL A 166 -7.90 -22.61 -3.12
C VAL A 166 -8.67 -23.40 -4.17
N ALA A 167 -8.43 -23.14 -5.45
CA ALA A 167 -9.14 -23.82 -6.53
C ALA A 167 -8.80 -25.32 -6.63
N LEU A 168 -7.52 -25.68 -6.49
CA LEU A 168 -7.06 -27.07 -6.60
C LEU A 168 -7.39 -27.93 -5.38
N ALA A 169 -7.82 -27.33 -4.26
CA ALA A 169 -8.36 -28.05 -3.11
C ALA A 169 -9.78 -28.62 -3.36
N ALA A 170 -10.47 -28.17 -4.42
CA ALA A 170 -11.81 -28.62 -4.74
C ALA A 170 -11.82 -30.02 -5.39
N ASP A 171 -12.91 -30.76 -5.18
CA ASP A 171 -13.17 -32.06 -5.81
C ASP A 171 -14.42 -31.97 -6.68
N PRO A 172 -14.34 -32.36 -7.98
CA PRO A 172 -13.14 -32.70 -8.74
C PRO A 172 -12.21 -31.48 -8.93
N LYS A 173 -10.89 -31.73 -9.09
CA LYS A 173 -9.93 -30.66 -9.35
C LYS A 173 -10.24 -29.96 -10.67
N PRO A 174 -10.08 -28.59 -10.74
CA PRO A 174 -10.14 -27.84 -11.98
C PRO A 174 -9.09 -28.34 -12.98
N LYS A 175 -9.40 -28.27 -14.29
CA LYS A 175 -8.52 -28.73 -15.38
C LYS A 175 -8.25 -27.64 -16.41
N THR A 176 -9.07 -26.60 -16.43
CA THR A 176 -9.04 -25.57 -17.45
C THR A 176 -9.05 -24.16 -16.81
N LEU A 177 -8.34 -23.24 -17.44
CA LEU A 177 -8.21 -21.84 -17.02
C LEU A 177 -8.43 -20.89 -18.20
N ALA A 178 -9.26 -19.88 -18.01
CA ALA A 178 -9.24 -18.67 -18.82
C ALA A 178 -8.43 -17.60 -18.09
N LEU A 179 -7.47 -17.00 -18.79
CA LEU A 179 -6.63 -15.91 -18.32
C LEU A 179 -6.93 -14.65 -19.11
N LEU A 180 -7.30 -13.58 -18.40
CA LEU A 180 -7.51 -12.26 -18.95
C LEU A 180 -6.65 -11.24 -18.20
N ALA A 181 -5.90 -10.40 -18.91
CA ALA A 181 -5.05 -9.38 -18.30
C ALA A 181 -5.22 -8.02 -18.98
N GLU A 182 -5.21 -6.95 -18.18
CA GLU A 182 -5.05 -5.59 -18.71
C GLU A 182 -3.63 -5.42 -19.25
N ASP A 183 -3.47 -4.68 -20.35
CA ASP A 183 -2.15 -4.38 -20.93
C ASP A 183 -1.44 -3.29 -20.11
N ALA A 184 -0.95 -3.68 -18.94
CA ALA A 184 -0.23 -2.85 -17.98
C ALA A 184 0.75 -3.70 -17.16
N GLU A 185 1.68 -3.07 -16.46
CA GLU A 185 2.82 -3.74 -15.82
C GLU A 185 2.41 -4.76 -14.74
N PHE A 186 1.53 -4.37 -13.81
CA PHE A 186 1.05 -5.31 -12.78
C PHE A 186 0.32 -6.53 -13.37
N PRO A 187 -0.69 -6.35 -14.26
CA PRO A 187 -1.40 -7.49 -14.83
C PRO A 187 -0.50 -8.41 -15.66
N LYS A 188 0.52 -7.85 -16.34
CA LYS A 188 1.54 -8.62 -17.05
C LYS A 188 2.31 -9.53 -16.09
N ASN A 189 2.86 -8.95 -15.00
CA ASN A 189 3.63 -9.69 -14.01
C ASN A 189 2.79 -10.78 -13.32
N ALA A 190 1.56 -10.48 -12.93
CA ALA A 190 0.63 -11.46 -12.35
C ALA A 190 0.31 -12.60 -13.33
N SER A 191 0.09 -12.27 -14.62
CA SER A 191 -0.22 -13.26 -15.67
C SER A 191 0.94 -14.21 -15.96
N GLU A 192 2.18 -13.76 -15.85
CA GLU A 192 3.36 -14.63 -15.97
C GLU A 192 3.33 -15.71 -14.87
N GLY A 193 3.12 -15.31 -13.61
CA GLY A 193 2.95 -16.25 -12.49
C GLY A 193 1.81 -17.24 -12.70
N VAL A 194 0.66 -16.79 -13.23
CA VAL A 194 -0.49 -17.65 -13.56
C VAL A 194 -0.14 -18.70 -14.61
N ARG A 195 0.58 -18.30 -15.68
CA ARG A 195 0.99 -19.25 -16.74
C ARG A 195 1.93 -20.33 -16.21
N ASP A 196 2.88 -19.93 -15.36
CA ASP A 196 3.80 -20.86 -14.74
C ASP A 196 3.09 -21.82 -13.78
N LEU A 197 2.19 -21.32 -12.95
CA LEU A 197 1.36 -22.13 -12.06
C LEU A 197 0.44 -23.09 -12.82
N ALA A 198 -0.18 -22.63 -13.90
CA ALA A 198 -1.02 -23.50 -14.75
C ALA A 198 -0.19 -24.65 -15.33
N LYS A 199 1.01 -24.36 -15.85
CA LYS A 199 1.93 -25.38 -16.39
C LYS A 199 2.37 -26.36 -15.30
N GLN A 200 2.78 -25.87 -14.12
CA GLN A 200 3.24 -26.72 -13.01
C GLN A 200 2.14 -27.68 -12.52
N ASN A 201 0.89 -27.22 -12.53
CA ASN A 201 -0.25 -28.01 -12.05
C ASN A 201 -1.00 -28.79 -13.15
N GLY A 202 -0.51 -28.78 -14.39
CA GLY A 202 -1.15 -29.47 -15.51
C GLY A 202 -2.51 -28.90 -15.92
N ILE A 203 -2.74 -27.61 -15.64
CA ILE A 203 -3.97 -26.90 -16.01
C ILE A 203 -3.85 -26.39 -17.44
N LYS A 204 -4.83 -26.71 -18.26
CA LYS A 204 -4.88 -26.23 -19.64
C LYS A 204 -5.42 -24.79 -19.70
N ILE A 205 -4.64 -23.86 -20.21
CA ILE A 205 -5.13 -22.52 -20.52
C ILE A 205 -5.93 -22.59 -21.81
N VAL A 206 -7.24 -22.35 -21.73
CA VAL A 206 -8.20 -22.43 -22.85
C VAL A 206 -8.52 -21.05 -23.44
N TYR A 207 -8.20 -20.00 -22.72
CA TYR A 207 -8.30 -18.61 -23.15
C TYR A 207 -7.13 -17.83 -22.52
N ASP A 208 -6.38 -17.11 -23.30
CA ASP A 208 -5.26 -16.25 -22.85
C ASP A 208 -5.22 -14.99 -23.69
N ARG A 209 -5.66 -13.86 -23.15
CA ARG A 209 -5.75 -12.59 -23.85
C ARG A 209 -5.42 -11.42 -22.94
N THR A 210 -4.90 -10.36 -23.58
CA THR A 210 -4.79 -9.02 -23.00
C THR A 210 -5.84 -8.10 -23.62
N TYR A 211 -6.16 -7.04 -22.88
CA TYR A 211 -7.03 -5.96 -23.35
C TYR A 211 -6.42 -4.59 -22.99
N PRO A 212 -6.65 -3.54 -23.81
CA PRO A 212 -6.12 -2.20 -23.55
C PRO A 212 -6.75 -1.58 -22.28
N PRO A 213 -5.97 -0.78 -21.51
CA PRO A 213 -6.54 0.10 -20.49
C PRO A 213 -7.64 0.99 -21.09
N GLY A 214 -8.72 1.21 -20.31
CA GLY A 214 -9.86 2.01 -20.76
C GLY A 214 -10.82 1.28 -21.70
N THR A 215 -10.73 -0.05 -21.85
CA THR A 215 -11.73 -0.85 -22.58
C THR A 215 -13.13 -0.56 -22.06
N PRO A 216 -14.07 -0.09 -22.93
CA PRO A 216 -15.37 0.39 -22.48
C PRO A 216 -16.40 -0.73 -22.27
N ASP A 217 -16.25 -1.86 -22.97
CA ASP A 217 -17.20 -2.99 -22.96
C ASP A 217 -16.48 -4.33 -22.86
N PHE A 218 -16.75 -5.07 -21.79
CA PHE A 218 -16.20 -6.40 -21.54
C PHE A 218 -17.13 -7.52 -21.96
N THR A 219 -18.35 -7.24 -22.41
CA THR A 219 -19.34 -8.26 -22.81
C THR A 219 -18.82 -9.21 -23.88
N PRO A 220 -18.17 -8.76 -24.97
CA PRO A 220 -17.60 -9.66 -25.96
C PRO A 220 -16.49 -10.57 -25.38
N ILE A 221 -15.71 -10.06 -24.45
CA ILE A 221 -14.64 -10.81 -23.77
C ILE A 221 -15.25 -11.90 -22.91
N VAL A 222 -16.25 -11.57 -22.10
CA VAL A 222 -16.96 -12.55 -21.25
C VAL A 222 -17.59 -13.67 -22.10
N HIS A 223 -18.25 -13.34 -23.21
CA HIS A 223 -18.83 -14.33 -24.14
C HIS A 223 -17.74 -15.24 -24.74
N ALA A 224 -16.58 -14.69 -25.11
CA ALA A 224 -15.46 -15.50 -25.60
C ALA A 224 -14.90 -16.43 -24.52
N ILE A 225 -14.81 -15.98 -23.29
CA ILE A 225 -14.43 -16.84 -22.13
C ILE A 225 -15.47 -17.95 -21.93
N GLN A 226 -16.74 -17.61 -21.86
CA GLN A 226 -17.84 -18.60 -21.69
C GLN A 226 -17.83 -19.68 -22.77
N ALA A 227 -17.55 -19.32 -24.03
CA ALA A 227 -17.47 -20.26 -25.14
C ALA A 227 -16.39 -21.33 -24.94
N THR A 228 -15.37 -21.10 -24.12
CA THR A 228 -14.34 -22.10 -23.78
C THR A 228 -14.69 -22.98 -22.58
N ASN A 229 -15.76 -22.66 -21.87
CA ASN A 229 -16.26 -23.40 -20.68
C ASN A 229 -15.15 -23.70 -19.65
N PRO A 230 -14.45 -22.67 -19.12
CA PRO A 230 -13.32 -22.88 -18.22
C PRO A 230 -13.76 -23.21 -16.80
N ASP A 231 -12.99 -24.07 -16.10
CA ASP A 231 -13.20 -24.32 -14.67
C ASP A 231 -12.80 -23.12 -13.80
N MET A 232 -11.79 -22.37 -14.24
CA MET A 232 -11.26 -21.18 -13.55
C MET A 232 -11.17 -20.01 -14.52
N VAL A 233 -11.48 -18.82 -14.03
CA VAL A 233 -11.27 -17.55 -14.74
C VAL A 233 -10.43 -16.66 -13.85
N PHE A 234 -9.18 -16.44 -14.25
CA PHE A 234 -8.28 -15.49 -13.58
C PHE A 234 -8.23 -14.18 -14.35
N VAL A 235 -8.45 -13.08 -13.64
CA VAL A 235 -8.42 -11.73 -14.21
C VAL A 235 -7.39 -10.93 -13.46
N ALA A 236 -6.42 -10.37 -14.18
CA ALA A 236 -5.47 -9.39 -13.65
C ALA A 236 -5.79 -8.01 -14.25
N SER A 237 -6.19 -7.07 -13.41
CA SER A 237 -6.70 -5.77 -13.87
C SER A 237 -6.53 -4.67 -12.84
N TYR A 238 -6.48 -3.43 -13.31
CA TYR A 238 -6.63 -2.24 -12.49
C TYR A 238 -8.12 -1.88 -12.28
N PRO A 239 -8.48 -0.97 -11.35
CA PRO A 239 -9.86 -0.76 -10.91
C PRO A 239 -10.87 -0.51 -12.04
N PRO A 240 -10.62 0.29 -13.08
CA PRO A 240 -11.58 0.45 -14.17
C PRO A 240 -11.86 -0.87 -14.91
N GLY A 241 -10.82 -1.65 -15.17
CA GLY A 241 -10.93 -2.97 -15.80
C GLY A 241 -11.64 -3.98 -14.91
N SER A 242 -11.30 -4.04 -13.61
CA SER A 242 -11.95 -4.91 -12.62
C SER A 242 -13.46 -4.66 -12.53
N VAL A 243 -13.85 -3.38 -12.43
CA VAL A 243 -15.25 -2.95 -12.39
C VAL A 243 -15.98 -3.31 -13.69
N GLY A 244 -15.36 -3.08 -14.85
CA GLY A 244 -15.92 -3.42 -16.16
C GLY A 244 -16.12 -4.92 -16.33
N MET A 245 -15.10 -5.71 -15.97
CA MET A 245 -15.15 -7.16 -16.06
C MET A 245 -16.18 -7.79 -15.11
N LEU A 246 -16.24 -7.34 -13.85
CA LEU A 246 -17.22 -7.83 -12.88
C LEU A 246 -18.65 -7.51 -13.33
N ARG A 247 -18.87 -6.29 -13.85
CA ARG A 247 -20.18 -5.91 -14.39
C ARG A 247 -20.58 -6.82 -15.55
N ALA A 248 -19.73 -6.98 -16.56
CA ALA A 248 -20.01 -7.83 -17.70
C ALA A 248 -20.21 -9.31 -17.31
N ALA A 249 -19.38 -9.82 -16.37
CA ALA A 249 -19.51 -11.17 -15.87
C ALA A 249 -20.86 -11.43 -15.18
N THR A 250 -21.33 -10.48 -14.35
CA THR A 250 -22.63 -10.59 -13.68
C THR A 250 -23.80 -10.42 -14.63
N GLU A 251 -23.74 -9.46 -15.56
CA GLU A 251 -24.82 -9.20 -16.53
C GLU A 251 -24.95 -10.31 -17.58
N SER A 252 -23.82 -10.90 -18.01
CA SER A 252 -23.81 -12.03 -18.95
C SER A 252 -24.04 -13.38 -18.27
N GLY A 253 -24.16 -13.40 -16.93
CA GLY A 253 -24.34 -14.65 -16.16
C GLY A 253 -23.17 -15.62 -16.34
N LEU A 254 -21.94 -15.14 -16.19
CA LEU A 254 -20.72 -15.97 -16.27
C LEU A 254 -20.83 -17.15 -15.30
N LYS A 255 -20.67 -18.36 -15.83
CA LYS A 255 -20.66 -19.62 -15.05
C LYS A 255 -19.28 -20.24 -15.14
N THR A 256 -18.63 -20.39 -14.00
CA THR A 256 -17.34 -21.05 -13.84
C THR A 256 -17.24 -21.53 -12.40
N ARG A 257 -16.27 -22.35 -12.07
CA ARG A 257 -16.12 -22.78 -10.67
C ARG A 257 -15.45 -21.73 -9.81
N PHE A 258 -14.44 -21.03 -10.36
CA PHE A 258 -13.70 -20.00 -9.65
C PHE A 258 -13.50 -18.78 -10.57
N PHE A 259 -13.80 -17.60 -10.05
CA PHE A 259 -13.69 -16.35 -10.79
C PHE A 259 -13.04 -15.26 -9.92
N GLY A 260 -12.01 -14.58 -10.43
CA GLY A 260 -11.35 -13.45 -9.76
C GLY A 260 -9.85 -13.48 -9.90
N GLY A 261 -9.11 -13.48 -8.80
CA GLY A 261 -7.67 -13.73 -8.65
C GLY A 261 -6.78 -12.50 -8.57
N GLY A 262 -6.94 -11.48 -9.41
CA GLY A 262 -6.06 -10.29 -9.43
C GLY A 262 -6.81 -9.02 -9.82
N MET A 263 -8.03 -8.86 -9.34
CA MET A 263 -8.92 -7.76 -9.70
C MET A 263 -8.76 -6.58 -8.72
N VAL A 264 -7.72 -5.75 -8.95
CA VAL A 264 -7.47 -4.55 -8.14
C VAL A 264 -8.70 -3.65 -8.12
N GLY A 265 -9.03 -3.16 -6.93
CA GLY A 265 -10.14 -2.22 -6.73
C GLY A 265 -11.40 -2.85 -6.18
N LEU A 266 -11.57 -4.18 -6.25
CA LEU A 266 -12.68 -4.85 -5.59
C LEU A 266 -12.56 -4.74 -4.05
N GLN A 267 -11.38 -4.46 -3.53
CA GLN A 267 -11.08 -4.20 -2.13
C GLN A 267 -11.60 -2.83 -1.65
N TYR A 268 -11.90 -1.89 -2.59
CA TYR A 268 -12.35 -0.55 -2.21
C TYR A 268 -13.79 -0.54 -1.76
N THR A 269 -14.07 0.14 -0.65
CA THR A 269 -15.42 0.25 -0.09
C THR A 269 -16.43 0.76 -1.12
N SER A 270 -16.07 1.77 -1.92
CA SER A 270 -16.95 2.32 -2.96
C SER A 270 -17.35 1.31 -4.03
N VAL A 271 -16.45 0.39 -4.38
CA VAL A 271 -16.74 -0.71 -5.32
C VAL A 271 -17.57 -1.78 -4.64
N LYS A 272 -17.27 -2.12 -3.39
CA LYS A 272 -18.08 -3.06 -2.59
C LYS A 272 -19.53 -2.55 -2.46
N GLU A 273 -19.75 -1.27 -2.19
CA GLU A 273 -21.07 -0.63 -2.16
C GLU A 273 -21.75 -0.59 -3.54
N GLN A 274 -20.98 -0.38 -4.61
CA GLN A 274 -21.53 -0.35 -5.97
C GLN A 274 -22.09 -1.71 -6.40
N PHE A 275 -21.39 -2.78 -6.09
CA PHE A 275 -21.76 -4.14 -6.55
C PHE A 275 -22.58 -4.92 -5.53
N GLY A 276 -22.36 -4.73 -4.24
CA GLY A 276 -23.09 -5.42 -3.19
C GLY A 276 -23.14 -6.94 -3.40
N PRO A 277 -24.34 -7.56 -3.41
CA PRO A 277 -24.50 -9.00 -3.57
C PRO A 277 -23.86 -9.59 -4.83
N LYS A 278 -23.60 -8.79 -5.87
CA LYS A 278 -22.92 -9.25 -7.10
C LYS A 278 -21.46 -9.66 -6.89
N LEU A 279 -20.86 -9.29 -5.75
CA LEU A 279 -19.54 -9.78 -5.35
C LEU A 279 -19.55 -11.22 -4.84
N ASN A 280 -20.68 -11.73 -4.38
CA ASN A 280 -20.72 -13.08 -3.81
C ASN A 280 -20.13 -14.13 -4.75
N GLY A 281 -19.21 -14.92 -4.20
CA GLY A 281 -18.53 -16.00 -4.92
C GLY A 281 -17.26 -15.56 -5.67
N VAL A 282 -16.97 -14.27 -5.81
CA VAL A 282 -15.71 -13.80 -6.38
C VAL A 282 -14.58 -14.13 -5.40
N VAL A 283 -13.55 -14.82 -5.90
CA VAL A 283 -12.32 -15.16 -5.16
C VAL A 283 -11.25 -14.20 -5.59
N ASP A 284 -10.67 -13.45 -4.67
CA ASP A 284 -9.66 -12.46 -5.01
C ASP A 284 -8.63 -12.33 -3.88
N TYR A 285 -7.59 -11.56 -4.12
CA TYR A 285 -6.55 -11.33 -3.13
C TYR A 285 -6.91 -10.16 -2.20
N ASP A 286 -6.30 -10.16 -1.00
CA ASP A 286 -6.15 -8.98 -0.16
C ASP A 286 -4.78 -9.02 0.56
N TRP A 287 -4.42 -7.93 1.22
CA TRP A 287 -3.16 -7.84 1.96
C TRP A 287 -3.37 -7.79 3.46
N TRP A 288 -4.48 -7.24 3.88
CA TRP A 288 -4.88 -7.13 5.27
C TRP A 288 -6.37 -6.82 5.40
N ILE A 289 -7.03 -7.53 6.29
CA ILE A 289 -8.38 -7.23 6.77
C ILE A 289 -8.37 -7.29 8.30
N PRO A 290 -9.28 -6.60 9.03
CA PRO A 290 -9.28 -6.60 10.50
C PRO A 290 -9.84 -7.90 11.10
N ALA A 291 -9.52 -9.05 10.51
CA ALA A 291 -9.85 -10.35 11.06
C ALA A 291 -9.13 -10.59 12.40
N PRO A 292 -9.70 -11.40 13.30
CA PRO A 292 -9.07 -11.70 14.60
C PRO A 292 -7.64 -12.27 14.47
N THR A 293 -7.36 -12.98 13.38
CA THR A 293 -6.05 -13.58 13.07
C THR A 293 -5.02 -12.57 12.56
N MET A 294 -5.42 -11.33 12.24
CA MET A 294 -4.56 -10.31 11.65
C MET A 294 -4.48 -9.01 12.47
N GLN A 295 -4.76 -9.08 13.76
CA GLN A 295 -4.68 -7.92 14.67
C GLN A 295 -3.25 -7.74 15.18
N PHE A 296 -2.41 -7.14 14.34
CA PHE A 296 -1.03 -6.80 14.70
C PHE A 296 -0.97 -5.61 15.68
N PRO A 297 0.10 -5.48 16.49
CA PRO A 297 0.24 -4.37 17.44
C PRO A 297 0.16 -2.99 16.75
N GLY A 298 -0.74 -2.13 17.25
CA GLY A 298 -0.91 -0.75 16.78
C GLY A 298 -1.83 -0.58 15.57
N ILE A 299 -2.21 -1.67 14.86
CA ILE A 299 -3.02 -1.55 13.64
C ILE A 299 -4.44 -1.05 13.92
N LEU A 300 -5.08 -1.50 15.00
CA LEU A 300 -6.43 -1.05 15.35
C LEU A 300 -6.46 0.42 15.80
N ASP A 301 -5.43 0.90 16.49
CA ASP A 301 -5.29 2.31 16.86
C ASP A 301 -5.09 3.19 15.62
N PHE A 302 -4.23 2.73 14.69
CA PHE A 302 -4.09 3.37 13.39
C PHE A 302 -5.42 3.43 12.65
N LEU A 303 -6.12 2.29 12.53
CA LEU A 303 -7.38 2.20 11.81
C LEU A 303 -8.44 3.14 12.38
N LYS A 304 -8.58 3.18 13.70
CA LYS A 304 -9.47 4.10 14.38
C LYS A 304 -9.16 5.57 14.05
N ASN A 305 -7.88 5.94 14.07
CA ASN A 305 -7.45 7.30 13.71
C ASN A 305 -7.70 7.62 12.23
N TYR A 306 -7.42 6.67 11.33
CA TYR A 306 -7.70 6.79 9.90
C TYR A 306 -9.20 6.98 9.64
N GLN A 307 -10.06 6.10 10.17
CA GLN A 307 -11.50 6.14 9.99
C GLN A 307 -12.15 7.41 10.54
N ALA A 308 -11.58 7.98 11.62
CA ALA A 308 -12.04 9.27 12.14
C ALA A 308 -11.74 10.45 11.19
N LYS A 309 -10.69 10.36 10.39
CA LYS A 309 -10.25 11.42 9.47
C LYS A 309 -10.76 11.24 8.04
N ALA A 310 -10.97 10.01 7.59
CA ALA A 310 -11.34 9.65 6.23
C ALA A 310 -12.56 10.42 5.69
N PRO A 311 -13.68 10.59 6.43
CA PRO A 311 -14.84 11.33 5.93
C PRO A 311 -14.54 12.79 5.60
N ALA A 312 -13.67 13.45 6.37
CA ALA A 312 -13.35 14.87 6.17
C ALA A 312 -12.58 15.12 4.87
N VAL A 313 -11.87 14.11 4.35
CA VAL A 313 -11.07 14.19 3.12
C VAL A 313 -11.66 13.37 1.97
N GLY A 314 -12.81 12.71 2.20
CA GLY A 314 -13.56 11.99 1.16
C GLY A 314 -12.82 10.77 0.59
N VAL A 315 -12.12 10.00 1.44
CA VAL A 315 -11.42 8.77 1.07
C VAL A 315 -12.13 7.53 1.60
N ASP A 316 -11.63 6.35 1.23
CA ASP A 316 -12.20 5.06 1.66
C ASP A 316 -12.45 5.02 3.17
N PRO A 317 -13.70 4.86 3.63
CA PRO A 317 -14.04 4.96 5.05
C PRO A 317 -13.56 3.75 5.88
N LEU A 318 -13.33 2.59 5.28
CA LEU A 318 -12.85 1.41 5.99
C LEU A 318 -11.33 1.40 6.12
N GLY A 319 -10.62 1.79 5.07
CA GLY A 319 -9.16 1.93 5.09
C GLY A 319 -8.41 0.61 5.28
N TRP A 320 -8.93 -0.51 4.77
CA TRP A 320 -8.35 -1.83 5.03
C TRP A 320 -7.24 -2.20 4.06
N TYR A 321 -7.40 -1.91 2.79
CA TYR A 321 -6.50 -2.38 1.72
C TYR A 321 -5.10 -1.74 1.77
N LEU A 322 -4.98 -0.48 1.35
CA LEU A 322 -3.69 0.20 1.16
C LEU A 322 -3.21 1.03 2.36
N PRO A 323 -4.09 1.73 3.11
CA PRO A 323 -3.67 2.63 4.17
C PRO A 323 -2.74 2.04 5.23
N PRO A 324 -2.93 0.80 5.74
CA PRO A 324 -2.01 0.21 6.71
C PRO A 324 -0.59 0.07 6.16
N PHE A 325 -0.45 -0.31 4.90
CA PHE A 325 0.86 -0.49 4.25
C PHE A 325 1.53 0.84 3.91
N ALA A 326 0.75 1.87 3.54
CA ALA A 326 1.27 3.21 3.32
C ALA A 326 1.83 3.84 4.61
N TYR A 327 1.18 3.58 5.75
CA TYR A 327 1.72 3.94 7.06
C TYR A 327 2.99 3.13 7.38
N ALA A 328 2.95 1.80 7.20
CA ALA A 328 4.08 0.91 7.48
C ALA A 328 5.29 1.19 6.58
N ASN A 329 5.07 1.63 5.33
CA ASN A 329 6.14 2.05 4.42
C ASN A 329 7.01 3.16 5.04
N LEU A 330 6.35 4.19 5.56
CA LEU A 330 7.06 5.28 6.25
C LEU A 330 7.56 4.86 7.64
N GLN A 331 6.92 3.88 8.29
CA GLN A 331 7.40 3.31 9.56
C GLN A 331 8.75 2.61 9.35
N VAL A 332 8.89 1.75 8.33
CA VAL A 332 10.16 1.11 7.99
C VAL A 332 11.25 2.16 7.73
N LEU A 333 10.95 3.18 6.92
CA LEU A 333 11.90 4.25 6.62
C LEU A 333 12.30 5.02 7.88
N GLY A 334 11.33 5.42 8.69
CA GLY A 334 11.58 6.18 9.92
C GLY A 334 12.38 5.40 10.95
N ASP A 335 12.06 4.12 11.12
CA ASP A 335 12.78 3.23 12.04
C ASP A 335 14.23 3.03 11.59
N ALA A 336 14.49 2.90 10.28
CA ALA A 336 15.84 2.82 9.73
C ALA A 336 16.63 4.13 9.99
N VAL A 337 16.02 5.29 9.76
CA VAL A 337 16.63 6.60 10.04
C VAL A 337 16.98 6.74 11.52
N GLU A 338 16.07 6.39 12.41
CA GLU A 338 16.30 6.48 13.86
C GLU A 338 17.36 5.48 14.35
N ALA A 339 17.40 4.28 13.80
CA ALA A 339 18.36 3.26 14.19
C ALA A 339 19.80 3.61 13.73
N THR A 340 19.93 4.07 12.48
CA THR A 340 21.24 4.43 11.89
C THR A 340 21.73 5.80 12.30
N LYS A 341 20.85 6.65 12.85
CA LYS A 341 21.10 8.09 13.11
C LYS A 341 21.61 8.83 11.88
N SER A 342 21.12 8.47 10.68
CA SER A 342 21.64 8.93 9.41
C SER A 342 20.54 9.09 8.36
N LEU A 343 20.80 9.92 7.34
CA LEU A 343 20.05 10.02 6.08
C LEU A 343 20.87 9.50 4.90
N ASP A 344 22.01 8.90 5.18
CA ASP A 344 22.88 8.29 4.17
C ASP A 344 22.19 7.06 3.56
N GLN A 345 22.07 7.06 2.23
CA GLN A 345 21.26 6.09 1.50
C GLN A 345 21.82 4.66 1.61
N ASP A 346 23.15 4.50 1.65
CA ASP A 346 23.80 3.20 1.79
C ASP A 346 23.57 2.62 3.18
N LYS A 347 23.80 3.44 4.23
CA LYS A 347 23.58 3.01 5.62
C LYS A 347 22.13 2.61 5.87
N LEU A 348 21.18 3.34 5.29
CA LEU A 348 19.77 3.00 5.40
C LEU A 348 19.46 1.68 4.69
N ALA A 349 19.95 1.49 3.46
CA ALA A 349 19.74 0.26 2.71
C ALA A 349 20.36 -0.95 3.41
N ASP A 350 21.62 -0.85 3.88
CA ASP A 350 22.30 -1.90 4.63
C ASP A 350 21.54 -2.28 5.91
N TYR A 351 21.01 -1.27 6.61
CA TYR A 351 20.20 -1.51 7.80
C TYR A 351 18.90 -2.24 7.47
N ILE A 352 18.19 -1.82 6.42
CA ILE A 352 16.91 -2.43 6.01
C ILE A 352 17.14 -3.89 5.57
N HIS A 353 18.21 -4.20 4.84
CA HIS A 353 18.54 -5.58 4.46
C HIS A 353 18.86 -6.49 5.64
N SER A 354 19.44 -5.95 6.70
CA SER A 354 19.99 -6.75 7.80
C SER A 354 19.11 -6.85 9.04
N HIS A 355 18.00 -6.10 9.11
CA HIS A 355 17.18 -6.04 10.32
C HIS A 355 15.68 -6.25 10.02
N PRO A 356 14.95 -6.96 10.88
CA PRO A 356 13.50 -7.02 10.83
C PRO A 356 12.88 -5.75 11.42
N PHE A 357 11.68 -5.42 10.96
CA PHE A 357 10.90 -4.27 11.39
C PHE A 357 9.60 -4.75 12.04
N LYS A 358 9.27 -4.18 13.20
CA LYS A 358 7.97 -4.36 13.85
C LYS A 358 7.03 -3.25 13.43
N THR A 359 6.13 -3.55 12.53
CA THR A 359 5.21 -2.56 11.96
C THR A 359 3.76 -2.82 12.36
N ILE A 360 2.88 -1.86 12.06
CA ILE A 360 1.44 -2.05 12.26
C ILE A 360 0.84 -3.15 11.38
N VAL A 361 1.53 -3.56 10.32
CA VAL A 361 1.12 -4.69 9.47
C VAL A 361 1.86 -5.99 9.82
N GLY A 362 2.46 -6.07 11.01
CA GLY A 362 3.24 -7.20 11.51
C GLY A 362 4.73 -7.05 11.28
N ASP A 363 5.45 -8.13 11.54
CA ASP A 363 6.90 -8.16 11.38
C ASP A 363 7.25 -8.27 9.89
N ILE A 364 8.17 -7.41 9.44
CA ILE A 364 8.66 -7.35 8.06
C ILE A 364 10.18 -7.57 8.06
N SER A 365 10.66 -8.39 7.14
CA SER A 365 12.07 -8.48 6.79
C SER A 365 12.20 -8.60 5.29
N PHE A 366 13.31 -8.12 4.74
CA PHE A 366 13.56 -8.08 3.31
C PHE A 366 14.67 -9.05 2.92
N GLY A 367 14.51 -9.70 1.74
CA GLY A 367 15.54 -10.50 1.12
C GLY A 367 16.61 -9.65 0.43
N SER A 368 17.60 -10.31 -0.16
CA SER A 368 18.69 -9.64 -0.90
C SER A 368 18.20 -8.90 -2.14
N ASP A 369 17.03 -9.24 -2.65
CA ASP A 369 16.37 -8.61 -3.80
C ASP A 369 15.45 -7.43 -3.39
N GLY A 370 15.35 -7.16 -2.07
CA GLY A 370 14.48 -6.13 -1.51
C GLY A 370 13.00 -6.50 -1.45
N GLU A 371 12.62 -7.72 -1.83
CA GLU A 371 11.27 -8.24 -1.59
C GLU A 371 11.12 -8.76 -0.15
N TRP A 372 9.90 -8.96 0.35
CA TRP A 372 9.71 -9.57 1.67
C TRP A 372 10.35 -10.96 1.72
N SER A 373 10.98 -11.30 2.84
CA SER A 373 11.61 -12.61 3.01
C SER A 373 10.61 -13.76 3.03
N LYS A 374 9.33 -13.48 3.32
CA LYS A 374 8.24 -14.45 3.34
C LYS A 374 6.97 -13.85 2.73
N ALA A 375 6.36 -14.57 1.81
CA ALA A 375 5.07 -14.19 1.25
C ALA A 375 3.94 -14.21 2.29
N ARG A 376 3.03 -13.23 2.19
CA ARG A 376 1.77 -13.15 2.96
C ARG A 376 0.69 -12.58 2.06
N VAL A 377 0.40 -13.28 0.98
CA VAL A 377 -0.73 -12.96 0.10
C VAL A 377 -1.96 -13.64 0.68
N LEU A 378 -3.00 -12.88 0.94
CA LEU A 378 -4.28 -13.43 1.37
C LEU A 378 -5.11 -13.77 0.13
N GLU A 379 -5.73 -14.93 0.13
CA GLU A 379 -6.84 -15.24 -0.77
C GLU A 379 -8.11 -15.13 0.02
N ILE A 380 -9.04 -14.35 -0.47
CA ILE A 380 -10.36 -14.13 0.15
C ILE A 380 -11.47 -14.50 -0.81
N GLN A 381 -12.68 -14.59 -0.30
CA GLN A 381 -13.89 -14.68 -1.12
C GLN A 381 -14.98 -13.84 -0.52
N TRP A 382 -15.66 -13.03 -1.32
CA TRP A 382 -16.86 -12.36 -0.84
C TRP A 382 -18.02 -13.35 -0.73
N GLN A 383 -18.63 -13.41 0.47
CA GLN A 383 -19.68 -14.38 0.81
C GLN A 383 -20.78 -13.74 1.63
N GLY A 384 -22.04 -14.15 1.39
CA GLY A 384 -23.17 -13.74 2.24
C GLY A 384 -23.52 -12.27 2.21
N ILE A 385 -23.09 -11.53 1.19
CA ILE A 385 -23.43 -10.13 0.99
C ILE A 385 -24.91 -10.02 0.60
N LYS A 386 -25.69 -9.21 1.33
CA LYS A 386 -27.15 -9.08 1.16
C LYS A 386 -27.60 -7.72 0.67
N SER A 387 -26.74 -6.70 0.77
CA SER A 387 -27.08 -5.31 0.44
C SER A 387 -25.86 -4.54 -0.08
N ASN A 388 -26.07 -3.28 -0.43
CA ASN A 388 -25.00 -2.36 -0.83
C ASN A 388 -24.57 -1.41 0.34
N SER A 389 -25.03 -1.67 1.56
CA SER A 389 -24.75 -0.80 2.71
C SER A 389 -23.33 -0.95 3.21
N LEU A 390 -22.65 0.16 3.48
CA LEU A 390 -21.35 0.23 4.12
C LEU A 390 -21.28 -0.61 5.41
N ASP A 391 -22.33 -0.60 6.22
CA ASP A 391 -22.31 -1.28 7.52
C ASP A 391 -22.09 -2.78 7.41
N GLN A 392 -22.57 -3.39 6.33
CA GLN A 392 -22.34 -4.80 6.08
C GLN A 392 -20.85 -5.13 5.82
N PHE A 393 -20.15 -4.21 5.14
CA PHE A 393 -18.74 -4.39 4.82
C PHE A 393 -17.78 -4.16 5.99
N LYS A 394 -18.30 -3.78 7.16
CA LYS A 394 -17.56 -3.77 8.43
C LYS A 394 -17.44 -5.15 9.07
N ASP A 395 -18.29 -6.11 8.68
CA ASP A 395 -18.24 -7.48 9.18
C ASP A 395 -17.27 -8.31 8.34
N THR A 396 -16.13 -8.68 8.92
CA THR A 396 -15.10 -9.48 8.23
C THR A 396 -15.56 -10.88 7.84
N LYS A 397 -16.71 -11.36 8.34
CA LYS A 397 -17.28 -12.66 7.96
C LYS A 397 -17.76 -12.70 6.51
N ILE A 398 -18.03 -11.56 5.89
CA ILE A 398 -18.39 -11.50 4.48
C ILE A 398 -17.18 -11.56 3.54
N GLU A 399 -15.98 -11.50 4.11
CA GLU A 399 -14.70 -11.49 3.40
C GLU A 399 -13.73 -12.50 4.08
N PRO A 400 -14.13 -13.78 4.19
CA PRO A 400 -13.30 -14.79 4.84
C PRO A 400 -12.00 -15.01 4.10
N ILE A 401 -10.92 -15.14 4.88
CA ILE A 401 -9.59 -15.53 4.39
C ILE A 401 -9.61 -17.04 4.16
N LEU A 402 -9.23 -17.45 2.98
CA LEU A 402 -9.19 -18.86 2.52
C LEU A 402 -7.77 -19.44 2.60
N ASP A 403 -6.77 -18.63 2.32
CA ASP A 403 -5.32 -18.93 2.37
C ASP A 403 -4.56 -17.66 2.79
N PRO A 404 -3.41 -17.72 3.49
CA PRO A 404 -2.73 -18.91 3.98
C PRO A 404 -3.36 -19.46 5.29
N PRO A 405 -3.04 -20.72 5.65
CA PRO A 405 -3.69 -21.42 6.77
C PRO A 405 -3.61 -20.70 8.12
N GLU A 406 -2.51 -19.99 8.38
CA GLU A 406 -2.30 -19.26 9.64
C GLU A 406 -3.27 -18.08 9.86
N TYR A 407 -3.85 -17.54 8.78
CA TYR A 407 -4.82 -16.45 8.83
C TYR A 407 -6.25 -16.87 8.45
N LYS A 408 -6.43 -18.12 8.03
CA LYS A 408 -7.68 -18.64 7.51
C LYS A 408 -8.86 -18.44 8.47
N THR A 409 -9.97 -17.87 7.95
CA THR A 409 -11.20 -17.63 8.70
C THR A 409 -12.46 -18.28 8.09
N GLY A 410 -12.33 -18.87 6.89
CA GLY A 410 -13.46 -19.51 6.22
C GLY A 410 -13.05 -20.54 5.18
N THR A 411 -14.05 -21.04 4.45
CA THR A 411 -13.90 -22.02 3.37
C THR A 411 -14.49 -21.47 2.08
N VAL A 412 -13.94 -21.87 0.95
CA VAL A 412 -14.43 -21.45 -0.36
C VAL A 412 -15.84 -22.00 -0.64
N ILE A 413 -16.67 -21.19 -1.24
CA ILE A 413 -17.97 -21.58 -1.81
C ILE A 413 -17.82 -21.62 -3.33
N ALA A 414 -18.11 -22.77 -3.93
CA ALA A 414 -18.08 -22.97 -5.38
C ALA A 414 -19.35 -23.77 -5.83
N PRO A 415 -19.81 -23.57 -7.07
CA PRO A 415 -19.25 -22.73 -8.12
C PRO A 415 -19.64 -21.26 -8.01
N TYR A 416 -18.86 -20.38 -8.68
CA TYR A 416 -19.27 -19.02 -8.97
C TYR A 416 -20.43 -19.03 -9.98
N ASN A 417 -21.49 -18.30 -9.71
CA ASN A 417 -22.73 -18.31 -10.49
C ASN A 417 -23.22 -16.90 -10.88
N GLY A 418 -22.29 -16.00 -11.18
CA GLY A 418 -22.60 -14.63 -11.61
C GLY A 418 -23.09 -13.71 -10.50
N GLY A 419 -22.74 -14.01 -9.22
CA GLY A 419 -23.21 -13.23 -8.07
C GLY A 419 -24.68 -13.47 -7.69
N ALA A 420 -25.34 -14.46 -8.29
CA ALA A 420 -26.65 -14.94 -7.82
C ALA A 420 -26.42 -15.62 -6.47
N GLY A 421 -26.93 -15.02 -5.41
CA GLY A 421 -26.58 -15.29 -4.02
C GLY A 421 -26.44 -16.76 -3.63
N GLY A 422 -25.43 -17.04 -2.80
CA GLY A 422 -25.29 -18.27 -2.06
C GLY A 422 -26.20 -18.25 -0.83
#